data_c73e37d2a300da959d423cf5f5cf76e7
#
_entry.id   c73e37d2a300da959d423cf5f5cf76e7
#
_cell.length_a   1.000
_cell.length_b   1.000
_cell.length_c   1.000
_cell.angle_alpha   90.00
_cell.angle_beta   90.00
_cell.angle_gamma   90.00
#
_symmetry.space_group_name_H-M   'P 1'
#
loop_
_entity.id
_entity.type
_entity.pdbx_description
1 polymer ?
#
loop_
_entity_poly.entity_id
_entity_poly.type
_entity_poly.pdbx_seq_one_letter_code
_entity_poly.pdbx_strand_id
1 'polypeptide(L)'
;MRDLIRRTFSRFFLILAWPFRMIVKPFTAIRTFINNEPDDTPLVDVFAATVEQPSLLIDHLEALRRHILRALVVLTLAVLVSMAFTRYILEWLSIPIGGLESLQAIEVTESVGAYMRVAFLSGFTIALPYIALEIFAFLNPGLRRRERVTLLMIIPIATGLFITGAAFTYYIMLDPALDFLLHFLGIETAIRPSNYIRFVTGLMFWIGIAFQFPLIIYALAALGIVNARSLIQGWRFAILGIAFAAAAVTPTIDPVNMGLVMLPMIVLYFLSIGMAGLATRGRSRRQAKVQHEAGTSDLKD
;
A
#
# COMPACT_ATOMS: atom_id res chain seq x y z
N MET A 1 10.48 -23.91 -43.54
CA MET A 1 11.05 -23.98 -42.19
C MET A 1 11.41 -22.59 -41.60
N ARG A 2 12.05 -21.71 -42.39
CA ARG A 2 12.42 -20.34 -41.94
C ARG A 2 11.23 -19.44 -41.59
N ASP A 3 10.11 -19.53 -42.29
CA ASP A 3 8.93 -18.68 -42.04
C ASP A 3 8.12 -19.10 -40.81
N LEU A 4 8.14 -20.38 -40.46
CA LEU A 4 7.49 -20.87 -39.25
C LEU A 4 8.23 -20.37 -37.99
N ILE A 5 9.54 -20.41 -37.99
CA ILE A 5 10.41 -19.95 -36.90
C ILE A 5 10.23 -18.44 -36.69
N ARG A 6 10.15 -17.66 -37.78
CA ARG A 6 9.96 -16.21 -37.76
C ARG A 6 8.60 -15.80 -37.18
N ARG A 7 7.52 -16.55 -37.49
CA ARG A 7 6.16 -16.33 -36.97
C ARG A 7 6.04 -16.72 -35.50
N THR A 8 6.72 -17.79 -35.07
CA THR A 8 6.72 -18.22 -33.65
C THR A 8 7.55 -17.24 -32.81
N PHE A 9 8.70 -16.79 -33.32
CA PHE A 9 9.55 -15.82 -32.62
C PHE A 9 8.89 -14.43 -32.50
N SER A 10 8.18 -13.98 -33.54
CA SER A 10 7.44 -12.71 -33.48
C SER A 10 6.27 -12.76 -32.51
N ARG A 11 5.57 -13.90 -32.40
CA ARG A 11 4.50 -14.10 -31.41
C ARG A 11 5.05 -14.18 -29.97
N PHE A 12 6.18 -14.84 -29.80
CA PHE A 12 6.87 -14.92 -28.50
C PHE A 12 7.36 -13.52 -28.05
N PHE A 13 7.91 -12.73 -28.97
CA PHE A 13 8.33 -11.35 -28.70
C PHE A 13 7.15 -10.42 -28.45
N LEU A 14 6.00 -10.62 -29.09
CA LEU A 14 4.75 -9.89 -28.83
C LEU A 14 4.16 -10.25 -27.47
N ILE A 15 4.23 -11.51 -27.07
CA ILE A 15 3.78 -11.98 -25.72
C ILE A 15 4.72 -11.43 -24.65
N LEU A 16 6.04 -11.40 -24.88
CA LEU A 16 7.02 -10.86 -23.95
C LEU A 16 6.97 -9.31 -23.90
N ALA A 17 6.64 -8.65 -25.00
CA ALA A 17 6.47 -7.20 -25.05
C ALA A 17 5.10 -6.71 -24.56
N TRP A 18 4.12 -7.61 -24.42
CA TRP A 18 2.77 -7.26 -23.94
C TRP A 18 2.76 -6.69 -22.51
N PRO A 19 3.43 -7.31 -21.50
CA PRO A 19 3.54 -6.70 -20.18
C PRO A 19 4.34 -5.40 -20.19
N PHE A 20 5.38 -5.29 -21.05
CA PHE A 20 6.15 -4.04 -21.17
C PHE A 20 5.31 -2.90 -21.79
N ARG A 21 4.46 -3.20 -22.77
CA ARG A 21 3.47 -2.25 -23.30
C ARG A 21 2.38 -1.91 -22.28
N MET A 22 2.04 -2.82 -21.39
CA MET A 22 1.11 -2.58 -20.28
C MET A 22 1.71 -1.64 -19.22
N ILE A 23 3.02 -1.73 -18.97
CA ILE A 23 3.77 -0.85 -18.06
C ILE A 23 3.99 0.54 -18.67
N VAL A 24 4.24 0.63 -19.96
CA VAL A 24 4.52 1.92 -20.66
C VAL A 24 3.24 2.69 -21.00
N LYS A 25 2.11 2.00 -21.26
CA LYS A 25 0.81 2.65 -21.52
C LYS A 25 0.34 3.59 -20.41
N PRO A 26 0.47 3.30 -19.11
CA PRO A 26 0.10 4.28 -18.08
C PRO A 26 1.03 5.50 -18.05
N PHE A 27 2.30 5.39 -18.46
CA PHE A 27 3.19 6.56 -18.55
C PHE A 27 2.81 7.52 -19.72
N THR A 28 2.36 6.99 -20.84
CA THR A 28 1.78 7.80 -21.93
C THR A 28 0.36 8.25 -21.59
N ALA A 29 -0.40 7.43 -20.85
CA ALA A 29 -1.71 7.77 -20.33
C ALA A 29 -1.64 8.88 -19.26
N ILE A 30 -0.54 9.04 -18.51
CA ILE A 30 -0.35 10.15 -17.56
C ILE A 30 -0.46 11.50 -18.30
N ARG A 31 0.06 11.63 -19.49
CA ARG A 31 0.01 12.85 -20.30
C ARG A 31 -1.41 13.13 -20.83
N THR A 32 -2.12 12.12 -21.30
CA THR A 32 -3.54 12.20 -21.70
C THR A 32 -4.45 12.37 -20.48
N PHE A 33 -4.11 11.74 -19.37
CA PHE A 33 -4.76 11.81 -18.09
C PHE A 33 -4.77 13.23 -17.47
N ILE A 34 -3.67 13.97 -17.62
CA ILE A 34 -3.57 15.37 -17.15
C ILE A 34 -4.37 16.31 -18.04
N ASN A 35 -4.55 16.00 -19.34
CA ASN A 35 -5.11 16.91 -20.35
C ASN A 35 -6.60 16.70 -20.65
N ASN A 36 -7.20 15.58 -20.29
CA ASN A 36 -8.65 15.38 -20.47
C ASN A 36 -9.41 16.12 -19.38
N GLU A 37 -10.25 17.07 -19.75
CA GLU A 37 -11.22 17.72 -18.87
C GLU A 37 -12.32 16.70 -18.53
N PRO A 38 -12.53 16.37 -17.25
CA PRO A 38 -13.68 15.57 -16.83
C PRO A 38 -14.87 16.50 -16.61
N ASP A 39 -16.05 15.95 -16.79
CA ASP A 39 -17.31 16.58 -16.35
C ASP A 39 -17.23 16.88 -14.84
N ASP A 40 -17.62 18.08 -14.45
CA ASP A 40 -17.54 18.64 -13.08
C ASP A 40 -18.54 18.00 -12.09
N THR A 41 -18.89 16.72 -12.25
CA THR A 41 -19.80 16.02 -11.34
C THR A 41 -19.09 15.57 -10.07
N PRO A 42 -19.54 16.01 -8.86
CA PRO A 42 -18.98 15.57 -7.59
C PRO A 42 -19.15 14.05 -7.38
N LEU A 43 -18.18 13.39 -6.76
CA LEU A 43 -18.22 11.95 -6.43
C LEU A 43 -19.50 11.52 -5.71
N VAL A 44 -20.03 12.39 -4.83
CA VAL A 44 -21.27 12.12 -4.08
C VAL A 44 -22.47 11.98 -5.02
N ASP A 45 -22.54 12.77 -6.08
CA ASP A 45 -23.61 12.72 -7.07
C ASP A 45 -23.46 11.48 -7.98
N VAL A 46 -22.22 11.06 -8.26
CA VAL A 46 -21.93 9.81 -8.98
C VAL A 46 -22.37 8.59 -8.17
N PHE A 47 -22.12 8.58 -6.86
CA PHE A 47 -22.60 7.51 -5.99
C PHE A 47 -24.13 7.46 -5.88
N ALA A 48 -24.79 8.62 -5.77
CA ALA A 48 -26.26 8.71 -5.74
C ALA A 48 -26.87 8.23 -7.07
N ALA A 49 -26.33 8.65 -8.21
CA ALA A 49 -26.75 8.19 -9.53
C ALA A 49 -26.49 6.69 -9.78
N THR A 50 -25.45 6.14 -9.15
CA THR A 50 -25.08 4.71 -9.29
C THR A 50 -26.09 3.79 -8.61
N VAL A 51 -26.75 4.24 -7.54
CA VAL A 51 -27.83 3.47 -6.87
C VAL A 51 -29.09 3.38 -7.75
N GLU A 52 -29.32 4.38 -8.60
CA GLU A 52 -30.47 4.43 -9.50
C GLU A 52 -30.26 3.69 -10.84
N GLN A 53 -29.00 3.45 -11.24
CA GLN A 53 -28.65 2.81 -12.51
C GLN A 53 -27.69 1.62 -12.31
N PRO A 54 -28.20 0.37 -12.28
CA PRO A 54 -27.37 -0.84 -12.08
C PRO A 54 -26.26 -1.06 -13.12
N SER A 55 -26.40 -0.50 -14.33
CA SER A 55 -25.38 -0.57 -15.37
C SER A 55 -24.08 0.14 -14.99
N LEU A 56 -24.15 1.27 -14.29
CA LEU A 56 -22.97 2.03 -13.83
C LEU A 56 -22.16 1.25 -12.78
N LEU A 57 -22.85 0.45 -11.93
CA LEU A 57 -22.18 -0.45 -10.99
C LEU A 57 -21.37 -1.53 -11.71
N ILE A 58 -21.94 -2.12 -12.77
CA ILE A 58 -21.27 -3.16 -13.54
C ILE A 58 -20.01 -2.60 -14.22
N ASP A 59 -20.09 -1.42 -14.83
CA ASP A 59 -18.96 -0.76 -15.48
C ASP A 59 -17.85 -0.42 -14.46
N HIS A 60 -18.24 0.01 -13.27
CA HIS A 60 -17.29 0.31 -12.20
C HIS A 60 -16.59 -0.95 -11.66
N LEU A 61 -17.34 -2.06 -11.50
CA LEU A 61 -16.78 -3.36 -11.11
C LEU A 61 -15.84 -3.92 -12.19
N GLU A 62 -16.18 -3.72 -13.47
CA GLU A 62 -15.30 -4.14 -14.57
C GLU A 62 -14.01 -3.28 -14.61
N ALA A 63 -14.11 -1.99 -14.33
CA ALA A 63 -12.94 -1.13 -14.15
C ALA A 63 -12.06 -1.62 -12.99
N LEU A 64 -12.65 -1.91 -11.81
CA LEU A 64 -11.95 -2.46 -10.65
C LEU A 64 -11.19 -3.75 -11.00
N ARG A 65 -11.87 -4.69 -11.66
CA ARG A 65 -11.25 -5.94 -12.12
C ARG A 65 -10.02 -5.68 -13.00
N ARG A 66 -10.11 -4.73 -13.94
CA ARG A 66 -8.99 -4.40 -14.83
C ARG A 66 -7.80 -3.81 -14.07
N HIS A 67 -8.05 -2.92 -13.10
CA HIS A 67 -7.00 -2.32 -12.27
C HIS A 67 -6.33 -3.37 -11.37
N ILE A 68 -7.10 -4.26 -10.74
CA ILE A 68 -6.58 -5.36 -9.92
C ILE A 68 -5.72 -6.31 -10.76
N LEU A 69 -6.18 -6.71 -11.94
CA LEU A 69 -5.41 -7.63 -12.81
C LEU A 69 -4.09 -7.02 -13.25
N ARG A 70 -4.03 -5.70 -13.56
CA ARG A 70 -2.78 -5.02 -13.90
C ARG A 70 -1.84 -4.94 -12.70
N ALA A 71 -2.35 -4.58 -11.53
CA ALA A 71 -1.58 -4.55 -10.30
C ALA A 71 -0.98 -5.93 -9.99
N LEU A 72 -1.77 -7.01 -10.15
CA LEU A 72 -1.33 -8.38 -9.92
C LEU A 72 -0.24 -8.82 -10.91
N VAL A 73 -0.37 -8.48 -12.19
CA VAL A 73 0.65 -8.78 -13.21
C VAL A 73 1.97 -8.09 -12.86
N VAL A 74 1.92 -6.78 -12.51
CA VAL A 74 3.13 -6.04 -12.14
C VAL A 74 3.73 -6.57 -10.83
N LEU A 75 2.91 -6.91 -9.85
CA LEU A 75 3.38 -7.56 -8.62
C LEU A 75 4.10 -8.87 -8.92
N THR A 76 3.52 -9.73 -9.76
CA THR A 76 4.15 -11.00 -10.15
C THR A 76 5.50 -10.78 -10.82
N LEU A 77 5.58 -9.83 -11.77
CA LEU A 77 6.84 -9.48 -12.44
C LEU A 77 7.88 -8.91 -11.45
N ALA A 78 7.44 -8.05 -10.53
CA ALA A 78 8.31 -7.48 -9.51
C ALA A 78 8.85 -8.55 -8.55
N VAL A 79 8.02 -9.53 -8.16
CA VAL A 79 8.45 -10.69 -7.35
C VAL A 79 9.50 -11.52 -8.12
N LEU A 80 9.28 -11.80 -9.41
CA LEU A 80 10.25 -12.53 -10.23
C LEU A 80 11.60 -11.77 -10.33
N VAL A 81 11.57 -10.46 -10.52
CA VAL A 81 12.78 -9.63 -10.53
C VAL A 81 13.45 -9.64 -9.15
N SER A 82 12.67 -9.54 -8.07
CA SER A 82 13.18 -9.51 -6.71
C SER A 82 13.87 -10.81 -6.32
N MET A 83 13.49 -11.94 -6.91
CA MET A 83 14.17 -13.23 -6.67
C MET A 83 15.68 -13.17 -6.96
N ALA A 84 16.13 -12.36 -7.90
CA ALA A 84 17.56 -12.19 -8.19
C ALA A 84 18.35 -11.57 -7.01
N PHE A 85 17.69 -10.79 -6.15
CA PHE A 85 18.30 -10.09 -5.02
C PHE A 85 17.93 -10.68 -3.66
N THR A 86 17.01 -11.64 -3.64
CA THR A 86 16.43 -12.21 -2.40
C THR A 86 17.49 -12.77 -1.46
N ARG A 87 18.55 -13.39 -1.99
CA ARG A 87 19.64 -13.93 -1.16
C ARG A 87 20.32 -12.84 -0.31
N TYR A 88 20.66 -11.70 -0.94
CA TYR A 88 21.28 -10.58 -0.24
C TYR A 88 20.37 -9.97 0.83
N ILE A 89 19.07 -9.88 0.52
CA ILE A 89 18.07 -9.37 1.47
C ILE A 89 17.92 -10.36 2.64
N LEU A 90 17.95 -11.66 2.38
CA LEU A 90 17.84 -12.69 3.40
C LEU A 90 19.05 -12.71 4.32
N GLU A 91 20.27 -12.55 3.77
CA GLU A 91 21.50 -12.38 4.54
C GLU A 91 21.40 -11.15 5.45
N TRP A 92 20.95 -10.02 4.90
CA TRP A 92 20.75 -8.78 5.67
C TRP A 92 19.68 -8.93 6.76
N LEU A 93 18.53 -9.54 6.48
CA LEU A 93 17.47 -9.79 7.46
C LEU A 93 17.91 -10.71 8.59
N SER A 94 18.91 -11.56 8.38
CA SER A 94 19.41 -12.50 9.38
C SER A 94 20.47 -11.91 10.31
N ILE A 95 20.95 -10.70 10.05
CA ILE A 95 21.99 -10.03 10.90
C ILE A 95 21.60 -10.00 12.39
N PRO A 96 20.35 -9.64 12.79
CA PRO A 96 19.97 -9.53 14.20
C PRO A 96 20.08 -10.83 15.00
N ILE A 97 20.09 -12.00 14.32
CA ILE A 97 20.20 -13.29 14.97
C ILE A 97 21.58 -13.95 14.80
N GLY A 98 22.57 -13.19 14.33
CA GLY A 98 23.93 -13.70 14.10
C GLY A 98 24.20 -14.26 12.71
N GLY A 99 23.32 -14.00 11.72
CA GLY A 99 23.47 -14.41 10.32
C GLY A 99 22.72 -15.68 9.96
N LEU A 100 22.88 -16.09 8.70
CA LEU A 100 22.20 -17.31 8.18
C LEU A 100 22.66 -18.60 8.86
N GLU A 101 23.88 -18.61 9.39
CA GLU A 101 24.49 -19.80 10.03
C GLU A 101 23.81 -20.13 11.36
N SER A 102 23.16 -19.17 12.01
CA SER A 102 22.39 -19.40 13.24
C SER A 102 21.03 -20.09 12.98
N LEU A 103 20.59 -20.14 11.73
CA LEU A 103 19.33 -20.76 11.34
C LEU A 103 19.48 -22.27 11.15
N GLN A 104 18.65 -23.04 11.83
CA GLN A 104 18.61 -24.49 11.72
C GLN A 104 17.34 -24.96 11.02
N ALA A 105 17.46 -25.37 9.75
CA ALA A 105 16.36 -25.94 9.01
C ALA A 105 16.13 -27.39 9.43
N ILE A 106 14.91 -27.71 9.82
CA ILE A 106 14.50 -29.09 10.19
C ILE A 106 13.80 -29.73 8.98
N GLU A 107 13.01 -28.96 8.25
CA GLU A 107 12.31 -29.45 7.06
C GLU A 107 12.96 -28.93 5.78
N VAL A 108 12.99 -29.77 4.75
CA VAL A 108 13.63 -29.48 3.46
C VAL A 108 13.03 -28.25 2.78
N THR A 109 11.73 -27.98 3.02
CA THR A 109 10.96 -26.88 2.39
C THR A 109 11.11 -25.52 3.07
N GLU A 110 11.70 -25.47 4.29
CA GLU A 110 11.78 -24.23 5.08
C GLU A 110 12.60 -23.14 4.39
N SER A 111 13.75 -23.50 3.84
CA SER A 111 14.63 -22.55 3.15
C SER A 111 13.96 -21.95 1.90
N VAL A 112 13.23 -22.78 1.15
CA VAL A 112 12.47 -22.33 -0.03
C VAL A 112 11.33 -21.40 0.39
N GLY A 113 10.60 -21.78 1.45
CA GLY A 113 9.52 -20.96 1.98
C GLY A 113 10.00 -19.59 2.50
N ALA A 114 11.14 -19.56 3.20
CA ALA A 114 11.78 -18.33 3.65
C ALA A 114 12.21 -17.45 2.46
N TYR A 115 12.86 -18.03 1.46
CA TYR A 115 13.25 -17.34 0.23
C TYR A 115 12.06 -16.70 -0.49
N MET A 116 10.96 -17.44 -0.68
CA MET A 116 9.77 -16.94 -1.36
C MET A 116 9.09 -15.80 -0.58
N ARG A 117 9.10 -15.83 0.75
CA ARG A 117 8.54 -14.74 1.58
C ARG A 117 9.32 -13.44 1.43
N VAL A 118 10.65 -13.51 1.45
CA VAL A 118 11.51 -12.36 1.23
C VAL A 118 11.35 -11.82 -0.19
N ALA A 119 11.30 -12.72 -1.20
CA ALA A 119 11.02 -12.33 -2.59
C ALA A 119 9.67 -11.62 -2.74
N PHE A 120 8.64 -12.08 -2.03
CA PHE A 120 7.32 -11.43 -2.04
C PHE A 120 7.36 -10.05 -1.39
N LEU A 121 7.96 -9.90 -0.20
CA LEU A 121 8.06 -8.61 0.49
C LEU A 121 8.80 -7.57 -0.35
N SER A 122 9.96 -7.93 -0.89
CA SER A 122 10.76 -7.03 -1.72
C SER A 122 10.09 -6.75 -3.08
N GLY A 123 9.49 -7.77 -3.70
CA GLY A 123 8.71 -7.61 -4.92
C GLY A 123 7.49 -6.71 -4.73
N PHE A 124 6.77 -6.86 -3.60
CA PHE A 124 5.67 -5.97 -3.24
C PHE A 124 6.16 -4.51 -3.06
N THR A 125 7.29 -4.31 -2.39
CA THR A 125 7.88 -2.98 -2.21
C THR A 125 8.23 -2.33 -3.56
N ILE A 126 8.78 -3.09 -4.51
CA ILE A 126 9.09 -2.63 -5.86
C ILE A 126 7.81 -2.32 -6.65
N ALA A 127 6.77 -3.14 -6.51
CA ALA A 127 5.49 -2.98 -7.20
C ALA A 127 4.61 -1.86 -6.61
N LEU A 128 4.85 -1.45 -5.35
CA LEU A 128 3.99 -0.53 -4.61
C LEU A 128 3.73 0.81 -5.32
N PRO A 129 4.71 1.48 -5.96
CA PRO A 129 4.44 2.70 -6.72
C PRO A 129 3.39 2.49 -7.83
N TYR A 130 3.45 1.34 -8.51
CA TYR A 130 2.50 1.01 -9.55
C TYR A 130 1.13 0.60 -8.98
N ILE A 131 1.11 -0.17 -7.89
CA ILE A 131 -0.12 -0.53 -7.17
C ILE A 131 -0.84 0.74 -6.70
N ALA A 132 -0.11 1.67 -6.10
CA ALA A 132 -0.65 2.97 -5.69
C ALA A 132 -1.22 3.74 -6.90
N LEU A 133 -0.53 3.76 -8.02
CA LEU A 133 -1.00 4.38 -9.26
C LEU A 133 -2.32 3.76 -9.75
N GLU A 134 -2.43 2.42 -9.76
CA GLU A 134 -3.67 1.74 -10.18
C GLU A 134 -4.84 2.01 -9.24
N ILE A 135 -4.60 2.05 -7.92
CA ILE A 135 -5.61 2.43 -6.93
C ILE A 135 -6.11 3.86 -7.19
N PHE A 136 -5.20 4.81 -7.41
CA PHE A 136 -5.57 6.19 -7.69
C PHE A 136 -6.22 6.36 -9.07
N ALA A 137 -5.79 5.62 -10.08
CA ALA A 137 -6.42 5.62 -11.39
C ALA A 137 -7.88 5.12 -11.33
N PHE A 138 -8.16 4.14 -10.46
CA PHE A 138 -9.50 3.66 -10.18
C PHE A 138 -10.38 4.72 -9.49
N LEU A 139 -9.81 5.51 -8.58
CA LEU A 139 -10.51 6.59 -7.87
C LEU A 139 -10.67 7.85 -8.73
N ASN A 140 -9.97 7.94 -9.87
CA ASN A 140 -9.85 9.13 -10.70
C ASN A 140 -11.15 9.69 -11.31
N PRO A 141 -12.16 8.91 -11.75
CA PRO A 141 -13.35 9.46 -12.40
C PRO A 141 -14.05 10.56 -11.60
N GLY A 142 -13.80 10.63 -10.28
CA GLY A 142 -14.37 11.65 -9.41
C GLY A 142 -13.44 12.80 -9.03
N LEU A 143 -12.27 12.96 -9.68
CA LEU A 143 -11.24 13.92 -9.26
C LEU A 143 -11.02 15.03 -10.28
N ARG A 144 -10.96 16.28 -9.80
CA ARG A 144 -10.65 17.47 -10.60
C ARG A 144 -9.18 17.50 -11.04
N ARG A 145 -8.87 18.17 -12.16
CA ARG A 145 -7.51 18.25 -12.74
C ARG A 145 -6.41 18.63 -11.74
N ARG A 146 -6.68 19.55 -10.81
CA ARG A 146 -5.71 19.96 -9.77
C ARG A 146 -5.48 18.87 -8.74
N GLU A 147 -6.48 18.07 -8.45
CA GLU A 147 -6.40 16.94 -7.51
C GLU A 147 -5.58 15.80 -8.09
N ARG A 148 -5.61 15.62 -9.40
CA ARG A 148 -4.79 14.62 -10.12
C ARG A 148 -3.28 14.87 -9.99
N VAL A 149 -2.84 16.14 -10.06
CA VAL A 149 -1.42 16.49 -9.86
C VAL A 149 -0.98 16.20 -8.43
N THR A 150 -1.84 16.49 -7.45
CA THR A 150 -1.60 16.17 -6.03
C THR A 150 -1.49 14.66 -5.83
N LEU A 151 -2.30 13.86 -6.54
CA LEU A 151 -2.26 12.39 -6.47
C LEU A 151 -0.95 11.80 -6.99
N LEU A 152 -0.35 12.39 -8.03
CA LEU A 152 0.97 11.95 -8.51
C LEU A 152 2.06 12.11 -7.44
N MET A 153 1.93 13.11 -6.56
CA MET A 153 2.83 13.27 -5.41
C MET A 153 2.58 12.24 -4.31
N ILE A 154 1.37 11.71 -4.22
CA ILE A 154 1.01 10.69 -3.21
C ILE A 154 1.72 9.36 -3.50
N ILE A 155 1.97 9.01 -4.76
CA ILE A 155 2.63 7.75 -5.12
C ILE A 155 4.02 7.60 -4.49
N PRO A 156 4.97 8.55 -4.65
CA PRO A 156 6.26 8.46 -3.98
C PRO A 156 6.14 8.56 -2.45
N ILE A 157 5.16 9.32 -1.93
CA ILE A 157 4.89 9.41 -0.49
C ILE A 157 4.42 8.04 0.04
N ALA A 158 3.49 7.37 -0.63
CA ALA A 158 3.03 6.04 -0.26
C ALA A 158 4.18 5.03 -0.22
N THR A 159 5.02 5.03 -1.27
CA THR A 159 6.20 4.15 -1.32
C THR A 159 7.18 4.47 -0.19
N GLY A 160 7.45 5.75 0.05
CA GLY A 160 8.32 6.19 1.14
C GLY A 160 7.79 5.82 2.51
N LEU A 161 6.48 5.96 2.76
CA LEU A 161 5.84 5.55 4.01
C LEU A 161 5.95 4.05 4.24
N PHE A 162 5.72 3.22 3.21
CA PHE A 162 5.87 1.77 3.33
C PHE A 162 7.31 1.38 3.68
N ILE A 163 8.30 1.93 2.97
CA ILE A 163 9.72 1.69 3.25
C ILE A 163 10.08 2.15 4.66
N THR A 164 9.56 3.32 5.08
CA THR A 164 9.78 3.84 6.44
C THR A 164 9.16 2.91 7.49
N GLY A 165 7.96 2.37 7.26
CA GLY A 165 7.32 1.39 8.14
C GLY A 165 8.10 0.08 8.23
N ALA A 166 8.58 -0.43 7.10
CA ALA A 166 9.42 -1.63 7.06
C ALA A 166 10.77 -1.38 7.77
N ALA A 167 11.41 -0.24 7.54
CA ALA A 167 12.64 0.15 8.21
C ALA A 167 12.44 0.35 9.73
N PHE A 168 11.35 1.00 10.14
CA PHE A 168 10.97 1.14 11.54
C PHE A 168 10.83 -0.24 12.21
N THR A 169 10.18 -1.17 11.54
CA THR A 169 10.05 -2.54 12.04
C THR A 169 11.43 -3.20 12.22
N TYR A 170 12.29 -3.12 11.21
CA TYR A 170 13.59 -3.77 11.23
C TYR A 170 14.54 -3.17 12.27
N TYR A 171 14.65 -1.83 12.33
CA TYR A 171 15.65 -1.17 13.18
C TYR A 171 15.18 -0.85 14.60
N ILE A 172 13.87 -0.81 14.85
CA ILE A 172 13.34 -0.36 16.14
C ILE A 172 12.52 -1.47 16.82
N MET A 173 11.68 -2.19 16.06
CA MET A 173 10.78 -3.17 16.68
C MET A 173 11.40 -4.57 16.79
N LEU A 174 12.27 -4.93 15.84
CA LEU A 174 12.73 -6.32 15.72
C LEU A 174 13.59 -6.74 16.93
N ASP A 175 14.54 -5.90 17.36
CA ASP A 175 15.43 -6.23 18.47
C ASP A 175 14.67 -6.52 19.78
N PRO A 176 13.78 -5.64 20.30
CA PRO A 176 13.05 -5.93 21.53
C PRO A 176 12.07 -7.11 21.37
N ALA A 177 11.52 -7.32 20.17
CA ALA A 177 10.64 -8.46 19.91
C ALA A 177 11.40 -9.78 19.92
N LEU A 178 12.59 -9.82 19.32
CA LEU A 178 13.46 -11.01 19.33
C LEU A 178 14.02 -11.30 20.70
N ASP A 179 14.49 -10.26 21.42
CA ASP A 179 15.02 -10.43 22.76
C ASP A 179 13.98 -11.09 23.69
N PHE A 180 12.74 -10.62 23.65
CA PHE A 180 11.65 -11.24 24.38
C PHE A 180 11.40 -12.69 23.95
N LEU A 181 11.32 -12.97 22.63
CA LEU A 181 10.98 -14.31 22.12
C LEU A 181 12.08 -15.35 22.36
N LEU A 182 13.35 -14.96 22.23
CA LEU A 182 14.48 -15.87 22.29
C LEU A 182 14.91 -16.15 23.72
N HIS A 183 14.70 -15.20 24.65
CA HIS A 183 15.14 -15.34 26.04
C HIS A 183 13.99 -15.59 27.02
N PHE A 184 12.77 -15.82 26.51
CA PHE A 184 11.60 -16.08 27.37
C PHE A 184 11.82 -17.34 28.21
N LEU A 185 11.72 -17.22 29.52
CA LEU A 185 12.00 -18.29 30.50
C LEU A 185 13.45 -18.82 30.53
N GLY A 186 14.41 -18.17 29.87
CA GLY A 186 15.80 -18.61 29.86
C GLY A 186 16.05 -19.93 29.11
N ILE A 187 15.14 -20.32 28.22
CA ILE A 187 15.26 -21.52 27.40
C ILE A 187 16.00 -21.16 26.09
N GLU A 188 17.08 -21.87 25.78
CA GLU A 188 17.76 -21.72 24.50
C GLU A 188 16.85 -22.17 23.35
N THR A 189 16.59 -21.27 22.42
CA THR A 189 15.66 -21.51 21.31
C THR A 189 16.43 -21.78 20.02
N ALA A 190 16.23 -22.93 19.39
CA ALA A 190 16.72 -23.19 18.03
C ALA A 190 15.89 -22.40 17.00
N ILE A 191 16.55 -21.50 16.26
CA ILE A 191 15.87 -20.58 15.36
C ILE A 191 15.65 -21.24 14.00
N ARG A 192 14.39 -21.54 13.64
CA ARG A 192 14.03 -22.12 12.35
C ARG A 192 13.85 -21.03 11.29
N PRO A 193 14.40 -21.21 10.05
CA PRO A 193 14.27 -20.23 8.97
C PRO A 193 12.81 -19.86 8.66
N SER A 194 11.93 -20.85 8.63
CA SER A 194 10.50 -20.64 8.33
C SER A 194 9.82 -19.73 9.35
N ASN A 195 10.12 -19.89 10.64
CA ASN A 195 9.48 -19.12 11.72
C ASN A 195 10.06 -17.72 11.80
N TYR A 196 11.39 -17.61 11.77
CA TYR A 196 12.08 -16.32 11.83
C TYR A 196 11.70 -15.41 10.65
N ILE A 197 11.87 -15.90 9.42
CA ILE A 197 11.58 -15.09 8.22
C ILE A 197 10.08 -14.80 8.11
N ARG A 198 9.20 -15.73 8.51
CA ARG A 198 7.76 -15.45 8.58
C ARG A 198 7.45 -14.29 9.53
N PHE A 199 8.06 -14.31 10.70
CA PHE A 199 7.89 -13.29 11.73
C PHE A 199 8.37 -11.93 11.21
N VAL A 200 9.63 -11.83 10.78
CA VAL A 200 10.23 -10.58 10.32
C VAL A 200 9.51 -10.00 9.11
N THR A 201 9.34 -10.79 8.05
CA THR A 201 8.67 -10.31 6.82
C THR A 201 7.20 -9.99 7.05
N GLY A 202 6.53 -10.74 7.92
CA GLY A 202 5.15 -10.47 8.32
C GLY A 202 5.01 -9.13 9.04
N LEU A 203 5.84 -8.89 10.06
CA LEU A 203 5.85 -7.61 10.77
C LEU A 203 6.17 -6.44 9.81
N MET A 204 7.24 -6.55 9.00
CA MET A 204 7.64 -5.51 8.06
C MET A 204 6.52 -5.19 7.05
N PHE A 205 5.83 -6.21 6.53
CA PHE A 205 4.73 -6.05 5.59
C PHE A 205 3.53 -5.34 6.24
N TRP A 206 3.06 -5.85 7.38
CA TRP A 206 1.85 -5.31 8.02
C TRP A 206 2.06 -3.93 8.63
N ILE A 207 3.21 -3.66 9.23
CA ILE A 207 3.54 -2.33 9.72
C ILE A 207 3.76 -1.38 8.53
N GLY A 208 4.40 -1.83 7.45
CA GLY A 208 4.50 -1.05 6.19
C GLY A 208 3.12 -0.66 5.64
N ILE A 209 2.14 -1.59 5.66
CA ILE A 209 0.73 -1.29 5.31
C ILE A 209 0.11 -0.33 6.32
N ALA A 210 0.36 -0.50 7.63
CA ALA A 210 -0.17 0.40 8.65
C ALA A 210 0.33 1.84 8.48
N PHE A 211 1.54 2.03 7.98
CA PHE A 211 2.07 3.35 7.65
C PHE A 211 1.32 4.04 6.48
N GLN A 212 0.48 3.31 5.73
CA GLN A 212 -0.41 3.92 4.74
C GLN A 212 -1.65 4.58 5.37
N PHE A 213 -2.00 4.25 6.62
CA PHE A 213 -3.20 4.79 7.27
C PHE A 213 -3.29 6.32 7.25
N PRO A 214 -2.24 7.08 7.62
CA PRO A 214 -2.28 8.54 7.56
C PRO A 214 -2.61 9.07 6.17
N LEU A 215 -2.06 8.43 5.13
CA LEU A 215 -2.28 8.83 3.75
C LEU A 215 -3.69 8.51 3.27
N ILE A 216 -4.21 7.33 3.61
CA ILE A 216 -5.59 6.90 3.29
C ILE A 216 -6.59 7.84 3.97
N ILE A 217 -6.41 8.12 5.25
CA ILE A 217 -7.28 9.03 6.01
C ILE A 217 -7.21 10.46 5.45
N TYR A 218 -6.03 10.93 5.07
CA TYR A 218 -5.87 12.22 4.39
C TYR A 218 -6.68 12.27 3.09
N ALA A 219 -6.59 11.23 2.25
CA ALA A 219 -7.32 11.14 0.99
C ALA A 219 -8.85 11.14 1.23
N LEU A 220 -9.34 10.32 2.16
CA LEU A 220 -10.76 10.26 2.52
C LEU A 220 -11.27 11.58 3.10
N ALA A 221 -10.45 12.28 3.89
CA ALA A 221 -10.78 13.59 4.44
C ALA A 221 -10.81 14.68 3.37
N ALA A 222 -9.88 14.62 2.40
CA ALA A 222 -9.86 15.53 1.26
C ALA A 222 -11.11 15.38 0.38
N LEU A 223 -11.61 14.14 0.22
CA LEU A 223 -12.88 13.84 -0.46
C LEU A 223 -14.12 14.22 0.38
N GLY A 224 -13.94 14.46 1.70
CA GLY A 224 -15.02 14.81 2.62
C GLY A 224 -15.82 13.63 3.13
N ILE A 225 -15.33 12.40 2.95
CA ILE A 225 -15.96 11.18 3.45
C ILE A 225 -15.75 11.06 4.97
N VAL A 226 -14.56 11.46 5.45
CA VAL A 226 -14.17 11.40 6.85
C VAL A 226 -13.74 12.79 7.32
N ASN A 227 -13.97 13.10 8.58
CA ASN A 227 -13.47 14.32 9.21
C ASN A 227 -12.75 14.03 10.53
N ALA A 228 -11.87 14.96 10.95
CA ALA A 228 -11.05 14.79 12.15
C ALA A 228 -11.92 14.60 13.42
N ARG A 229 -13.10 15.23 13.49
CA ARG A 229 -14.00 15.12 14.66
C ARG A 229 -14.57 13.72 14.78
N SER A 230 -15.00 13.08 13.68
CA SER A 230 -15.50 11.69 13.67
C SER A 230 -14.42 10.72 14.14
N LEU A 231 -13.17 10.92 13.67
CA LEU A 231 -12.05 10.09 14.11
C LEU A 231 -11.76 10.26 15.60
N ILE A 232 -11.74 11.51 16.11
CA ILE A 232 -11.55 11.76 17.54
C ILE A 232 -12.66 11.09 18.36
N GLN A 233 -13.91 11.15 17.93
CA GLN A 233 -15.03 10.53 18.64
C GLN A 233 -14.96 8.99 18.61
N GLY A 234 -14.44 8.42 17.52
CA GLY A 234 -14.32 6.98 17.29
C GLY A 234 -13.05 6.33 17.87
N TRP A 235 -12.19 7.05 18.60
CA TRP A 235 -10.89 6.56 19.04
C TRP A 235 -10.92 5.20 19.78
N ARG A 236 -11.96 4.95 20.59
CA ARG A 236 -12.12 3.71 21.34
C ARG A 236 -12.29 2.51 20.40
N PHE A 237 -13.11 2.65 19.37
CA PHE A 237 -13.30 1.60 18.36
C PHE A 237 -12.06 1.40 17.51
N ALA A 238 -11.33 2.48 17.20
CA ALA A 238 -10.07 2.40 16.48
C ALA A 238 -9.02 1.62 17.28
N ILE A 239 -8.84 1.90 18.58
CA ILE A 239 -7.90 1.15 19.43
C ILE A 239 -8.31 -0.33 19.52
N LEU A 240 -9.60 -0.63 19.65
CA LEU A 240 -10.08 -2.00 19.62
C LEU A 240 -9.75 -2.70 18.30
N GLY A 241 -10.00 -2.03 17.15
CA GLY A 241 -9.63 -2.52 15.84
C GLY A 241 -8.12 -2.73 15.67
N ILE A 242 -7.30 -1.81 16.19
CA ILE A 242 -5.84 -1.93 16.22
C ILE A 242 -5.42 -3.15 17.06
N ALA A 243 -6.05 -3.40 18.20
CA ALA A 243 -5.75 -4.57 19.02
C ALA A 243 -6.05 -5.88 18.28
N PHE A 244 -7.19 -5.97 17.58
CA PHE A 244 -7.49 -7.12 16.72
C PHE A 244 -6.49 -7.26 15.56
N ALA A 245 -6.13 -6.16 14.91
CA ALA A 245 -5.15 -6.18 13.83
C ALA A 245 -3.77 -6.64 14.34
N ALA A 246 -3.32 -6.11 15.48
CA ALA A 246 -2.07 -6.51 16.11
C ALA A 246 -2.06 -8.01 16.46
N ALA A 247 -3.14 -8.52 17.06
CA ALA A 247 -3.29 -9.94 17.38
C ALA A 247 -3.27 -10.84 16.13
N ALA A 248 -3.78 -10.36 15.00
CA ALA A 248 -3.76 -11.10 13.73
C ALA A 248 -2.38 -11.09 13.06
N VAL A 249 -1.61 -10.02 13.25
CA VAL A 249 -0.28 -9.82 12.66
C VAL A 249 0.80 -10.55 13.45
N THR A 250 0.70 -10.56 14.78
CA THR A 250 1.67 -11.24 15.64
C THR A 250 1.44 -12.76 15.59
N PRO A 251 2.46 -13.57 15.26
CA PRO A 251 2.34 -15.03 15.21
C PRO A 251 2.24 -15.65 16.60
N THR A 252 2.58 -14.91 17.64
CA THR A 252 2.55 -15.30 19.04
C THR A 252 1.44 -14.55 19.77
N ILE A 253 0.61 -15.29 20.51
CA ILE A 253 -0.46 -14.74 21.34
C ILE A 253 0.13 -14.27 22.67
N ASP A 254 1.05 -13.33 22.63
CA ASP A 254 1.66 -12.74 23.83
C ASP A 254 1.38 -11.22 23.89
N PRO A 255 1.11 -10.68 25.10
CA PRO A 255 0.77 -9.28 25.28
C PRO A 255 1.92 -8.33 24.94
N VAL A 256 3.18 -8.78 25.02
CA VAL A 256 4.37 -7.93 24.84
C VAL A 256 4.55 -7.63 23.35
N ASN A 257 4.62 -8.65 22.49
CA ASN A 257 4.73 -8.44 21.05
C ASN A 257 3.46 -7.79 20.48
N MET A 258 2.28 -8.15 21.00
CA MET A 258 1.05 -7.46 20.62
C MET A 258 1.11 -5.96 20.96
N GLY A 259 1.60 -5.60 22.16
CA GLY A 259 1.80 -4.22 22.57
C GLY A 259 2.81 -3.47 21.70
N LEU A 260 3.93 -4.13 21.34
CA LEU A 260 4.94 -3.58 20.44
C LEU A 260 4.37 -3.22 19.06
N VAL A 261 3.44 -4.04 18.52
CA VAL A 261 2.76 -3.77 17.24
C VAL A 261 1.67 -2.72 17.41
N MET A 262 0.91 -2.75 18.50
CA MET A 262 -0.17 -1.78 18.77
C MET A 262 0.36 -0.35 18.91
N LEU A 263 1.50 -0.16 19.58
CA LEU A 263 2.03 1.16 19.91
C LEU A 263 2.25 2.02 18.65
N PRO A 264 3.01 1.61 17.63
CA PRO A 264 3.17 2.39 16.40
C PRO A 264 1.85 2.58 15.66
N MET A 265 0.95 1.59 15.65
CA MET A 265 -0.35 1.72 14.99
C MET A 265 -1.24 2.77 15.67
N ILE A 266 -1.21 2.87 17.00
CA ILE A 266 -1.91 3.91 17.76
C ILE A 266 -1.32 5.30 17.43
N VAL A 267 0.00 5.41 17.41
CA VAL A 267 0.68 6.68 17.02
C VAL A 267 0.28 7.10 15.60
N LEU A 268 0.27 6.17 14.65
CA LEU A 268 -0.16 6.42 13.27
C LEU A 268 -1.65 6.83 13.18
N TYR A 269 -2.50 6.26 14.04
CA TYR A 269 -3.90 6.67 14.10
C TYR A 269 -4.04 8.12 14.55
N PHE A 270 -3.36 8.55 15.60
CA PHE A 270 -3.39 9.95 16.05
C PHE A 270 -2.76 10.89 15.02
N LEU A 271 -1.69 10.47 14.34
CA LEU A 271 -1.12 11.20 13.22
C LEU A 271 -2.14 11.37 12.08
N SER A 272 -2.93 10.33 11.80
CA SER A 272 -4.01 10.36 10.79
C SER A 272 -5.10 11.37 11.13
N ILE A 273 -5.44 11.56 12.40
CA ILE A 273 -6.37 12.61 12.85
C ILE A 273 -5.83 14.00 12.52
N GLY A 274 -4.52 14.22 12.76
CA GLY A 274 -3.84 15.46 12.37
C GLY A 274 -3.90 15.72 10.86
N MET A 275 -3.62 14.69 10.06
CA MET A 275 -3.71 14.75 8.60
C MET A 275 -5.12 15.03 8.10
N ALA A 276 -6.16 14.43 8.71
CA ALA A 276 -7.56 14.73 8.41
C ALA A 276 -7.90 16.21 8.72
N GLY A 277 -7.38 16.75 9.82
CA GLY A 277 -7.55 18.16 10.17
C GLY A 277 -6.92 19.11 9.15
N LEU A 278 -5.75 18.77 8.62
CA LEU A 278 -5.11 19.55 7.55
C LEU A 278 -5.92 19.51 6.25
N ALA A 279 -6.42 18.34 5.85
CA ALA A 279 -7.23 18.16 4.67
C ALA A 279 -8.53 18.96 4.72
N THR A 280 -9.25 18.91 5.85
CA THR A 280 -10.52 19.63 6.04
C THR A 280 -10.34 21.16 6.04
N ARG A 281 -9.26 21.68 6.66
CA ARG A 281 -8.93 23.13 6.61
C ARG A 281 -8.66 23.60 5.18
N GLY A 282 -7.96 22.80 4.38
CA GLY A 282 -7.73 23.10 2.96
C GLY A 282 -9.03 23.22 2.16
N ARG A 283 -9.98 22.32 2.41
CA ARG A 283 -11.31 22.30 1.77
C ARG A 283 -12.15 23.52 2.15
N SER A 284 -12.23 23.86 3.44
CA SER A 284 -13.02 25.00 3.92
C SER A 284 -12.51 26.34 3.36
N ARG A 285 -11.19 26.55 3.31
CA ARG A 285 -10.58 27.74 2.71
C ARG A 285 -10.90 27.84 1.21
N ARG A 286 -10.98 26.72 0.51
CA ARG A 286 -11.28 26.67 -0.92
C ARG A 286 -12.75 27.01 -1.20
N GLN A 287 -13.67 26.49 -0.39
CA GLN A 287 -15.10 26.82 -0.50
C GLN A 287 -15.37 28.31 -0.21
N ALA A 288 -14.74 28.88 0.82
CA ALA A 288 -14.84 30.30 1.13
C ALA A 288 -14.33 31.19 -0.03
N LYS A 289 -13.23 30.78 -0.71
CA LYS A 289 -12.70 31.51 -1.84
C LYS A 289 -13.63 31.51 -3.06
N VAL A 290 -14.23 30.35 -3.38
CA VAL A 290 -15.19 30.21 -4.48
C VAL A 290 -16.44 31.02 -4.22
N GLN A 291 -16.96 31.02 -3.00
CA GLN A 291 -18.12 31.86 -2.61
C GLN A 291 -17.82 33.35 -2.69
N HIS A 292 -16.60 33.76 -2.34
CA HIS A 292 -16.21 35.18 -2.44
C HIS A 292 -16.06 35.62 -3.89
N GLU A 293 -15.51 34.76 -4.77
CA GLU A 293 -15.40 35.05 -6.20
C GLU A 293 -16.77 35.10 -6.89
N ALA A 294 -17.71 34.20 -6.54
CA ALA A 294 -19.07 34.20 -7.04
C ALA A 294 -19.87 35.49 -6.59
N GLY A 295 -19.75 35.85 -5.30
CA GLY A 295 -20.42 37.05 -4.79
C GLY A 295 -19.87 38.39 -5.31
N THR A 296 -18.62 38.38 -5.83
CA THR A 296 -18.04 39.56 -6.46
C THR A 296 -18.37 39.69 -7.96
N SER A 297 -18.78 38.60 -8.62
CA SER A 297 -19.30 38.65 -10.00
C SER A 297 -20.72 39.20 -10.06
N ASP A 298 -21.60 38.83 -9.11
CA ASP A 298 -22.99 39.32 -9.04
C ASP A 298 -23.12 40.82 -8.68
N LEU A 299 -22.04 41.43 -8.19
CA LEU A 299 -22.02 42.89 -7.87
C LEU A 299 -21.47 43.74 -9.02
N LYS A 300 -21.07 43.14 -10.14
CA LYS A 300 -20.51 43.85 -11.31
C LYS A 300 -21.44 43.88 -12.51
N ASP A 301 -22.55 43.15 -12.46
CA ASP A 301 -23.67 43.21 -13.41
C ASP A 301 -24.81 44.08 -12.84
#